data_189d850e3bcd1d8d2f86fee70fd5f76a
#
_entry.id   189d850e3bcd1d8d2f86fee70fd5f76a
#
_cell.length_a   1.000
_cell.length_b   1.000
_cell.length_c   1.000
_cell.angle_alpha   90.00
_cell.angle_beta   90.00
_cell.angle_gamma   90.00
#
_symmetry.space_group_name_H-M   'P 1'
#
loop_
_entity.id
_entity.type
_entity.pdbx_description
1 polymer ?
#
loop_
_entity_poly.entity_id
_entity_poly.type
_entity_poly.pdbx_seq_one_letter_code
_entity_poly.pdbx_strand_id
1 'polypeptide(L)'
;MMDKFHIIGKHYVFPLSEVASMLYAEMFTFLSHLYKEIGENLSEAMSQSFLSLMLQGVSELCPEQAKLIETPGSRHFQQYRIFVRLVHADYAREHQVAHYARKMNMQPSALCRLVKKESGHTAMEIINQTLIMDAKTQLRTENTPVKDI
;
A
#
# COMPACT_ATOMS: atom_id res chain seq x y z
N MET A 1 -2.24 -6.86 -5.75
CA MET A 1 -1.04 -6.21 -5.20
C MET A 1 -1.29 -5.46 -3.89
N MET A 2 -2.37 -4.66 -3.76
CA MET A 2 -2.68 -3.89 -2.54
C MET A 2 -2.94 -4.71 -1.27
N ASP A 3 -3.38 -5.96 -1.38
CA ASP A 3 -3.73 -6.80 -0.22
C ASP A 3 -2.51 -7.22 0.61
N LYS A 4 -1.35 -7.35 -0.03
CA LYS A 4 -0.10 -7.74 0.64
C LYS A 4 0.46 -6.60 1.51
N PHE A 5 0.24 -5.34 1.12
CA PHE A 5 0.70 -4.18 1.90
C PHE A 5 -0.03 -3.99 3.23
N HIS A 6 -1.28 -4.43 3.34
CA HIS A 6 -2.04 -4.26 4.58
C HIS A 6 -1.53 -5.14 5.73
N ILE A 7 -1.03 -6.33 5.42
CA ILE A 7 -0.46 -7.24 6.44
C ILE A 7 0.85 -6.69 6.96
N ILE A 8 1.67 -6.11 6.09
CA ILE A 8 2.88 -5.40 6.47
C ILE A 8 2.56 -4.25 7.43
N GLY A 9 1.39 -3.60 7.29
CA GLY A 9 0.94 -2.53 8.19
C GLY A 9 0.53 -2.97 9.61
N LYS A 10 0.14 -4.23 9.82
CA LYS A 10 -0.23 -4.79 11.14
C LYS A 10 0.92 -5.50 11.86
N HIS A 11 1.86 -6.04 11.11
CA HIS A 11 3.01 -6.78 11.64
C HIS A 11 4.29 -6.18 11.03
N TYR A 12 4.93 -5.29 11.75
CA TYR A 12 6.13 -4.57 11.30
C TYR A 12 7.39 -5.44 11.23
N VAL A 13 7.37 -6.63 11.84
CA VAL A 13 8.51 -7.54 11.89
C VAL A 13 8.04 -8.96 11.59
N PHE A 14 8.66 -9.55 10.58
CA PHE A 14 8.44 -10.95 10.22
C PHE A 14 9.72 -11.73 10.47
N PRO A 15 9.69 -12.83 11.25
CA PRO A 15 10.83 -13.72 11.36
C PRO A 15 11.04 -14.41 10.01
N LEU A 16 12.20 -14.22 9.42
CA LEU A 16 12.65 -14.93 8.23
C LEU A 16 13.50 -16.14 8.67
N SER A 17 13.45 -17.22 7.89
CA SER A 17 14.44 -18.29 8.02
C SER A 17 15.82 -17.74 7.67
N GLU A 18 16.88 -18.39 8.15
CA GLU A 18 18.26 -17.99 7.87
C GLU A 18 18.53 -17.90 6.35
N VAL A 19 18.06 -18.89 5.58
CA VAL A 19 18.17 -18.91 4.12
C VAL A 19 17.41 -17.75 3.47
N ALA A 20 16.18 -17.48 3.90
CA ALA A 20 15.40 -16.38 3.37
C ALA A 20 16.04 -15.02 3.70
N SER A 21 16.57 -14.87 4.91
CA SER A 21 17.29 -13.64 5.32
C SER A 21 18.52 -13.40 4.45
N MET A 22 19.29 -14.44 4.16
CA MET A 22 20.47 -14.35 3.31
C MET A 22 20.11 -13.97 1.87
N LEU A 23 19.10 -14.62 1.28
CA LEU A 23 18.62 -14.29 -0.07
C LEU A 23 18.12 -12.86 -0.19
N TYR A 24 17.37 -12.36 0.80
CA TYR A 24 16.93 -10.97 0.81
C TYR A 24 18.10 -9.99 0.94
N ALA A 25 19.10 -10.28 1.77
CA ALA A 25 20.27 -9.44 1.90
C ALA A 25 21.04 -9.35 0.59
N GLU A 26 21.19 -10.47 -0.15
CA GLU A 26 21.82 -10.48 -1.47
C GLU A 26 20.99 -9.70 -2.50
N MET A 27 19.66 -9.85 -2.50
CA MET A 27 18.79 -9.07 -3.38
C MET A 27 18.89 -7.57 -3.12
N PHE A 28 18.90 -7.13 -1.86
CA PHE A 28 19.08 -5.73 -1.51
C PHE A 28 20.45 -5.20 -1.92
N THR A 29 21.50 -5.99 -1.75
CA THR A 29 22.85 -5.64 -2.17
C THR A 29 22.91 -5.46 -3.70
N PHE A 30 22.34 -6.40 -4.44
CA PHE A 30 22.22 -6.31 -5.90
C PHE A 30 21.46 -5.06 -6.35
N LEU A 31 20.29 -4.80 -5.76
CA LEU A 31 19.49 -3.60 -6.07
C LEU A 31 20.25 -2.31 -5.75
N SER A 32 21.00 -2.29 -4.65
CA SER A 32 21.83 -1.14 -4.28
C SER A 32 22.94 -0.86 -5.30
N HIS A 33 23.58 -1.91 -5.79
CA HIS A 33 24.59 -1.78 -6.85
C HIS A 33 23.95 -1.34 -8.17
N LEU A 34 22.85 -1.97 -8.56
CA LEU A 34 22.12 -1.61 -9.76
C LEU A 34 21.69 -0.14 -9.75
N TYR A 35 21.17 0.34 -8.60
CA TYR A 35 20.79 1.75 -8.46
C TYR A 35 21.98 2.70 -8.54
N LYS A 36 23.15 2.32 -8.02
CA LYS A 36 24.37 3.12 -8.13
C LYS A 36 24.89 3.23 -9.57
N GLU A 37 24.78 2.15 -10.35
CA GLU A 37 25.30 2.09 -11.72
C GLU A 37 24.36 2.72 -12.75
N ILE A 38 23.05 2.45 -12.64
CA ILE A 38 22.05 2.91 -13.61
C ILE A 38 21.34 4.19 -13.14
N GLY A 39 21.20 4.39 -11.82
CA GLY A 39 20.64 5.58 -11.21
C GLY A 39 19.23 5.88 -11.71
N GLU A 40 19.02 7.12 -12.12
CA GLU A 40 17.72 7.64 -12.60
C GLU A 40 17.27 7.02 -13.93
N ASN A 41 18.13 6.29 -14.63
CA ASN A 41 17.79 5.61 -15.89
C ASN A 41 17.11 4.25 -15.67
N LEU A 42 16.86 3.85 -14.43
CA LEU A 42 16.12 2.63 -14.14
C LEU A 42 14.67 2.78 -14.60
N SER A 43 14.26 1.99 -15.58
CA SER A 43 12.88 2.09 -16.10
C SER A 43 11.85 1.76 -15.02
N GLU A 44 10.69 2.42 -15.08
CA GLU A 44 9.58 2.17 -14.15
C GLU A 44 9.15 0.69 -14.18
N ALA A 45 9.11 0.08 -15.36
CA ALA A 45 8.78 -1.33 -15.52
C ALA A 45 9.77 -2.25 -14.78
N MET A 46 11.05 -1.92 -14.80
CA MET A 46 12.08 -2.68 -14.09
C MET A 46 11.93 -2.53 -12.59
N SER A 47 11.71 -1.31 -12.10
CA SER A 47 11.46 -1.03 -10.68
C SER A 47 10.21 -1.75 -10.15
N GLN A 48 9.12 -1.76 -10.92
CA GLN A 48 7.90 -2.50 -10.60
C GLN A 48 8.12 -4.01 -10.57
N SER A 49 8.92 -4.55 -11.50
CA SER A 49 9.24 -5.97 -11.56
C SER A 49 10.05 -6.41 -10.33
N PHE A 50 11.05 -5.65 -9.93
CA PHE A 50 11.82 -5.91 -8.71
C PHE A 50 10.95 -5.85 -7.45
N LEU A 51 10.12 -4.83 -7.32
CA LEU A 51 9.21 -4.72 -6.18
C LEU A 51 8.21 -5.89 -6.15
N SER A 52 7.68 -6.29 -7.31
CA SER A 52 6.79 -7.44 -7.42
C SER A 52 7.48 -8.74 -7.00
N LEU A 53 8.71 -8.97 -7.46
CA LEU A 53 9.50 -10.14 -7.09
C LEU A 53 9.77 -10.18 -5.59
N MET A 54 10.15 -9.07 -4.97
CA MET A 54 10.38 -8.99 -3.54
C MET A 54 9.10 -9.30 -2.73
N LEU A 55 7.97 -8.71 -3.12
CA LEU A 55 6.69 -8.95 -2.44
C LEU A 55 6.19 -10.38 -2.63
N GLN A 56 6.42 -10.98 -3.79
CA GLN A 56 6.06 -12.34 -4.07
C GLN A 56 6.95 -13.32 -3.29
N GLY A 57 8.25 -13.03 -3.23
CA GLY A 57 9.19 -13.81 -2.41
C GLY A 57 8.81 -13.84 -0.94
N VAL A 58 8.37 -12.73 -0.35
CA VAL A 58 7.86 -12.72 1.05
C VAL A 58 6.69 -13.70 1.22
N SER A 59 5.77 -13.79 0.24
CA SER A 59 4.64 -14.70 0.36
C SER A 59 5.02 -16.19 0.19
N GLU A 60 6.09 -16.48 -0.53
CA GLU A 60 6.55 -17.85 -0.75
C GLU A 60 7.51 -18.33 0.35
N LEU A 61 8.38 -17.45 0.83
CA LEU A 61 9.36 -17.78 1.88
C LEU A 61 8.78 -17.71 3.29
N CYS A 62 7.60 -17.11 3.46
CA CYS A 62 6.89 -17.01 4.72
C CYS A 62 5.48 -17.61 4.62
N PRO A 63 5.33 -18.93 4.40
CA PRO A 63 4.04 -19.58 4.13
C PRO A 63 3.05 -19.46 5.29
N GLU A 64 3.51 -19.38 6.53
CA GLU A 64 2.64 -19.17 7.70
C GLU A 64 1.97 -17.79 7.66
N GLN A 65 2.71 -16.77 7.23
CA GLN A 65 2.20 -15.42 7.03
C GLN A 65 1.37 -15.31 5.75
N ALA A 66 1.69 -16.10 4.72
CA ALA A 66 0.89 -16.19 3.49
C ALA A 66 -0.52 -16.76 3.78
N LYS A 67 -0.64 -17.72 4.69
CA LYS A 67 -1.95 -18.25 5.16
C LYS A 67 -2.79 -17.16 5.85
N LEU A 68 -2.17 -16.20 6.54
CA LEU A 68 -2.86 -15.04 7.09
C LEU A 68 -3.39 -14.10 5.98
N ILE A 69 -2.76 -14.13 4.80
CA ILE A 69 -3.19 -13.38 3.61
C ILE A 69 -4.36 -14.07 2.90
N GLU A 70 -4.35 -15.40 2.88
CA GLU A 70 -5.35 -16.24 2.21
C GLU A 70 -6.62 -16.47 3.04
N THR A 71 -6.57 -16.32 4.35
CA THR A 71 -7.79 -16.31 5.17
C THR A 71 -8.68 -15.17 4.70
N PRO A 72 -9.93 -15.44 4.31
CA PRO A 72 -10.88 -14.38 4.00
C PRO A 72 -10.91 -13.45 5.20
N GLY A 73 -10.33 -12.27 5.07
CA GLY A 73 -10.29 -11.31 6.14
C GLY A 73 -11.69 -11.13 6.73
N SER A 74 -11.78 -10.81 8.01
CA SER A 74 -13.06 -10.57 8.67
C SER A 74 -13.93 -9.67 7.78
N ARG A 75 -15.26 -9.76 7.89
CA ARG A 75 -16.18 -8.87 7.16
C ARG A 75 -15.77 -7.39 7.27
N HIS A 76 -15.23 -7.00 8.42
CA HIS A 76 -14.71 -5.65 8.62
C HIS A 76 -13.47 -5.36 7.76
N PHE A 77 -12.56 -6.30 7.64
CA PHE A 77 -11.40 -6.18 6.77
C PHE A 77 -11.78 -6.05 5.29
N GLN A 78 -12.75 -6.84 4.82
CA GLN A 78 -13.26 -6.71 3.45
C GLN A 78 -13.91 -5.34 3.21
N GLN A 79 -14.69 -4.84 4.17
CA GLN A 79 -15.27 -3.49 4.10
C GLN A 79 -14.17 -2.41 4.09
N TYR A 80 -13.13 -2.56 4.91
CA TYR A 80 -11.98 -1.66 4.88
C TYR A 80 -11.29 -1.63 3.51
N ARG A 81 -11.09 -2.79 2.88
CA ARG A 81 -10.54 -2.87 1.51
C ARG A 81 -11.39 -2.15 0.47
N ILE A 82 -12.71 -2.26 0.59
CA ILE A 82 -13.65 -1.53 -0.27
C ILE A 82 -13.47 -0.02 -0.07
N PHE A 83 -13.40 0.44 1.18
CA PHE A 83 -13.15 1.85 1.49
C PHE A 83 -11.86 2.35 0.84
N VAL A 84 -10.74 1.65 1.03
CA VAL A 84 -9.45 2.04 0.44
C VAL A 84 -9.52 2.14 -1.09
N ARG A 85 -10.18 1.17 -1.75
CA ARG A 85 -10.38 1.22 -3.22
C ARG A 85 -11.21 2.43 -3.66
N LEU A 86 -12.28 2.75 -2.92
CA LEU A 86 -13.11 3.92 -3.21
C LEU A 86 -12.31 5.23 -3.02
N VAL A 87 -11.48 5.29 -1.98
CA VAL A 87 -10.59 6.44 -1.79
C VAL A 87 -9.67 6.60 -3.00
N HIS A 88 -8.98 5.54 -3.43
CA HIS A 88 -8.12 5.60 -4.62
C HIS A 88 -8.85 5.95 -5.92
N ALA A 89 -10.13 5.65 -6.03
CA ALA A 89 -10.92 5.99 -7.20
C ALA A 89 -11.39 7.47 -7.21
N ASP A 90 -11.66 8.02 -6.04
CA ASP A 90 -12.38 9.30 -5.92
C ASP A 90 -11.58 10.42 -5.23
N TYR A 91 -10.39 10.15 -4.64
CA TYR A 91 -9.66 11.10 -3.78
C TYR A 91 -9.42 12.47 -4.43
N ALA A 92 -9.27 12.52 -5.75
CA ALA A 92 -9.03 13.77 -6.47
C ALA A 92 -10.25 14.72 -6.49
N ARG A 93 -11.46 14.19 -6.26
CA ARG A 93 -12.71 14.94 -6.34
C ARG A 93 -13.46 15.00 -5.01
N GLU A 94 -13.29 13.99 -4.17
CA GLU A 94 -14.10 13.77 -2.99
C GLU A 94 -13.23 13.56 -1.74
N HIS A 95 -13.33 14.51 -0.82
CA HIS A 95 -12.50 14.53 0.39
C HIS A 95 -13.28 14.22 1.66
N GLN A 96 -14.63 14.11 1.56
CA GLN A 96 -15.48 13.93 2.73
C GLN A 96 -15.76 12.47 3.04
N VAL A 97 -15.57 12.06 4.28
CA VAL A 97 -15.88 10.70 4.75
C VAL A 97 -17.33 10.29 4.46
N ALA A 98 -18.27 11.25 4.50
CA ALA A 98 -19.69 11.02 4.22
C ALA A 98 -19.95 10.51 2.80
N HIS A 99 -19.14 10.92 1.81
CA HIS A 99 -19.22 10.42 0.44
C HIS A 99 -18.95 8.91 0.39
N TYR A 100 -17.84 8.47 0.98
CA TYR A 100 -17.44 7.07 1.01
C TYR A 100 -18.41 6.21 1.83
N ALA A 101 -18.87 6.73 2.96
CA ALA A 101 -19.85 6.05 3.79
C ALA A 101 -21.14 5.78 3.01
N ARG A 102 -21.62 6.77 2.24
CA ARG A 102 -22.82 6.63 1.38
C ARG A 102 -22.61 5.56 0.30
N LYS A 103 -21.45 5.57 -0.40
CA LYS A 103 -21.11 4.54 -1.40
C LYS A 103 -21.06 3.12 -0.81
N MET A 104 -20.73 3.01 0.47
CA MET A 104 -20.66 1.74 1.18
C MET A 104 -21.98 1.36 1.90
N ASN A 105 -23.04 2.15 1.74
CA ASN A 105 -24.29 1.99 2.48
C ASN A 105 -24.08 1.90 4.00
N MET A 106 -23.21 2.75 4.54
CA MET A 106 -22.85 2.81 5.96
C MET A 106 -23.08 4.21 6.53
N GLN A 107 -23.30 4.27 7.85
CA GLN A 107 -23.24 5.55 8.55
C GLN A 107 -21.79 6.04 8.66
N PRO A 108 -21.51 7.35 8.51
CA PRO A 108 -20.14 7.88 8.61
C PRO A 108 -19.40 7.49 9.90
N SER A 109 -20.11 7.48 11.04
CA SER A 109 -19.54 7.05 12.32
C SER A 109 -19.16 5.57 12.35
N ALA A 110 -19.92 4.71 11.66
CA ALA A 110 -19.62 3.29 11.56
C ALA A 110 -18.39 3.07 10.67
N LEU A 111 -18.29 3.79 9.56
CA LEU A 111 -17.11 3.77 8.69
C LEU A 111 -15.84 4.24 9.44
N CYS A 112 -15.93 5.37 10.18
CA CYS A 112 -14.80 5.86 10.97
C CYS A 112 -14.31 4.83 11.99
N ARG A 113 -15.22 4.16 12.72
CA ARG A 113 -14.86 3.12 13.68
C ARG A 113 -14.21 1.90 13.01
N LEU A 114 -14.78 1.48 11.88
CA LEU A 114 -14.26 0.37 11.10
C LEU A 114 -12.83 0.66 10.63
N VAL A 115 -12.62 1.81 10.00
CA VAL A 115 -11.30 2.20 9.47
C VAL A 115 -10.28 2.32 10.60
N LYS A 116 -10.64 2.98 11.71
CA LYS A 116 -9.73 3.13 12.87
C LYS A 116 -9.36 1.78 13.48
N LYS A 117 -10.31 0.85 13.56
CA LYS A 117 -10.07 -0.51 14.09
C LYS A 117 -9.14 -1.31 13.17
N GLU A 118 -9.33 -1.23 11.86
CA GLU A 118 -8.61 -2.07 10.91
C GLU A 118 -7.23 -1.50 10.54
N SER A 119 -7.06 -0.17 10.47
CA SER A 119 -5.81 0.47 10.03
C SER A 119 -5.02 1.18 11.13
N GLY A 120 -5.64 1.45 12.28
CA GLY A 120 -5.05 2.34 13.29
C GLY A 120 -5.14 3.84 12.94
N HIS A 121 -5.55 4.20 11.72
CA HIS A 121 -5.71 5.57 11.25
C HIS A 121 -7.18 5.98 11.16
N THR A 122 -7.45 7.27 11.17
CA THR A 122 -8.79 7.78 10.89
C THR A 122 -9.09 7.71 9.39
N ALA A 123 -10.37 7.65 9.01
CA ALA A 123 -10.76 7.66 7.60
C ALA A 123 -10.28 8.94 6.89
N MET A 124 -10.32 10.09 7.58
CA MET A 124 -9.83 11.35 7.04
C MET A 124 -8.31 11.36 6.81
N GLU A 125 -7.54 10.78 7.74
CA GLU A 125 -6.08 10.63 7.56
C GLU A 125 -5.75 9.83 6.30
N ILE A 126 -6.46 8.73 6.04
CA ILE A 126 -6.23 7.89 4.85
C ILE A 126 -6.54 8.68 3.57
N ILE A 127 -7.66 9.41 3.53
CA ILE A 127 -8.04 10.24 2.37
C ILE A 127 -6.96 11.30 2.12
N ASN A 128 -6.56 12.03 3.17
CA ASN A 128 -5.55 13.08 3.05
C ASN A 128 -4.17 12.55 2.67
N GLN A 129 -3.75 11.40 3.22
CA GLN A 129 -2.49 10.77 2.85
C GLN A 129 -2.47 10.37 1.38
N THR A 130 -3.57 9.81 0.86
CA THR A 130 -3.68 9.45 -0.56
C THR A 130 -3.54 10.68 -1.44
N LEU A 131 -4.23 11.78 -1.12
CA LEU A 131 -4.15 13.05 -1.85
C LEU A 131 -2.71 13.63 -1.82
N ILE A 132 -2.08 13.65 -0.64
CA ILE A 132 -0.71 14.17 -0.49
C ILE A 132 0.30 13.32 -1.25
N MET A 133 0.14 11.99 -1.25
CA MET A 133 1.03 11.09 -2.00
C MET A 133 0.91 11.32 -3.50
N ASP A 134 -0.31 11.50 -4.01
CA ASP A 134 -0.53 11.80 -5.42
C ASP A 134 0.06 13.16 -5.81
N ALA A 135 -0.22 14.22 -5.04
CA ALA A 135 0.36 15.55 -5.27
C ALA A 135 1.90 15.51 -5.27
N LYS A 136 2.52 14.78 -4.35
CA LYS A 136 3.98 14.58 -4.35
C LYS A 136 4.47 13.86 -5.59
N THR A 137 3.72 12.88 -6.09
CA THR A 137 4.09 12.14 -7.30
C THR A 137 4.01 13.05 -8.51
N GLN A 138 2.94 13.83 -8.66
CA GLN A 138 2.77 14.79 -9.74
C GLN A 138 3.88 15.85 -9.74
N LEU A 139 4.22 16.40 -8.59
CA LEU A 139 5.34 17.33 -8.43
C LEU A 139 6.71 16.78 -8.83
N ARG A 140 6.90 15.47 -8.73
CA ARG A 140 8.17 14.80 -9.06
C ARG A 140 8.26 14.34 -10.51
N THR A 141 7.13 13.96 -11.11
CA THR A 141 7.08 13.29 -12.41
C THR A 141 6.57 14.18 -13.53
N GLU A 142 5.78 15.20 -13.22
CA GLU A 142 5.18 16.07 -14.22
C GLU A 142 5.78 17.47 -14.17
N ASN A 143 6.12 18.02 -15.35
CA ASN A 143 6.46 19.45 -15.51
C ASN A 143 5.21 20.34 -15.45
N THR A 144 4.22 19.93 -14.65
CA THR A 144 2.96 20.65 -14.49
C THR A 144 3.15 21.82 -13.53
N PRO A 145 2.70 23.02 -13.85
CA PRO A 145 2.74 24.15 -12.92
C PRO A 145 2.02 23.83 -11.60
N VAL A 146 2.62 24.20 -10.48
CA VAL A 146 2.07 23.93 -9.11
C VAL A 146 0.61 24.37 -8.94
N LYS A 147 0.17 25.39 -9.70
CA LYS A 147 -1.22 25.88 -9.68
C LYS A 147 -2.24 24.93 -10.29
N ASP A 148 -1.78 23.93 -11.07
CA ASP A 148 -2.62 22.98 -11.81
C ASP A 148 -2.59 21.57 -11.16
N ILE A 149 -1.86 21.42 -10.03
CA ILE A 149 -1.81 20.25 -9.14
C ILE A 149 -2.74 20.49 -7.95
#